data_41dd6a9d7b5920ad1cecb42e809c45aa
#
_entry.id   41dd6a9d7b5920ad1cecb42e809c45aa
#
_cell.length_a   1.000
_cell.length_b   1.000
_cell.length_c   1.000
_cell.angle_alpha   90.00
_cell.angle_beta   90.00
_cell.angle_gamma   90.00
#
_symmetry.space_group_name_H-M   'P 1'
#
loop_
_entity.id
_entity.type
_entity.pdbx_description
1 polymer ?
#
loop_
_entity_poly.entity_id
_entity_poly.type
_entity_poly.pdbx_seq_one_letter_code
_entity_poly.pdbx_strand_id
1 'polypeptide(L)'
;MIIKRPSDIPSSEITPESIYLKRREFLEKVGLGGVGVAALAVGSGTPMVGRVGALFASEKQDDAPNSYEEVTSYNNYYEFGTDKEDPKANSGAFKPKPWTVKVDGFCKKGGNYAYDDLIKAHKIEDRTYRLRCVEAWSMVIPWQGIPLGAMLARFEPQPSAKYVAFETVMRPAEMPGQRMGILPWPYVEGLRMDEAMHPLTIMATGVYGKPLP
;
A
#
# COMPACT_ATOMS: atom_id res chain seq x y z
N MET A 1 -10.14 -12.23 -36.36
CA MET A 1 -11.30 -12.74 -35.63
C MET A 1 -11.17 -12.23 -34.21
N ILE A 2 -11.99 -11.27 -33.80
CA ILE A 2 -11.96 -10.73 -32.43
C ILE A 2 -12.88 -11.63 -31.60
N ILE A 3 -12.32 -12.49 -30.77
CA ILE A 3 -13.10 -13.28 -29.81
C ILE A 3 -13.49 -12.35 -28.66
N LYS A 4 -14.72 -11.81 -28.69
CA LYS A 4 -15.32 -11.16 -27.54
C LYS A 4 -15.62 -12.25 -26.51
N ARG A 5 -14.90 -12.25 -25.36
CA ARG A 5 -15.36 -12.99 -24.19
C ARG A 5 -16.63 -12.32 -23.69
N PRO A 6 -17.65 -13.08 -23.29
CA PRO A 6 -18.81 -12.51 -22.60
C PRO A 6 -18.33 -11.82 -21.33
N SER A 7 -18.96 -10.71 -20.97
CA SER A 7 -18.71 -10.01 -19.71
C SER A 7 -19.06 -10.94 -18.55
N ASP A 8 -18.15 -11.14 -17.62
CA ASP A 8 -18.36 -11.99 -16.45
C ASP A 8 -19.44 -11.43 -15.50
N ILE A 9 -19.78 -10.14 -15.66
CA ILE A 9 -20.81 -9.44 -14.90
C ILE A 9 -21.88 -8.95 -15.85
N PRO A 10 -23.15 -9.38 -15.69
CA PRO A 10 -24.27 -8.85 -16.46
C PRO A 10 -24.38 -7.32 -16.31
N SER A 11 -24.68 -6.63 -17.40
CA SER A 11 -24.82 -5.15 -17.38
C SER A 11 -25.89 -4.66 -16.40
N SER A 12 -26.86 -5.49 -16.04
CA SER A 12 -27.89 -5.22 -15.01
C SER A 12 -27.31 -5.18 -13.58
N GLU A 13 -26.15 -5.78 -13.35
CA GLU A 13 -25.47 -5.77 -12.05
C GLU A 13 -24.43 -4.64 -11.94
N ILE A 14 -24.18 -3.94 -13.03
CA ILE A 14 -23.26 -2.79 -13.05
C ILE A 14 -24.04 -1.54 -12.67
N THR A 15 -23.66 -0.92 -11.56
CA THR A 15 -24.22 0.37 -11.15
C THR A 15 -23.91 1.43 -12.23
N PRO A 16 -24.90 2.09 -12.83
CA PRO A 16 -24.68 3.15 -13.79
C PRO A 16 -23.79 4.26 -13.21
N GLU A 17 -22.88 4.80 -14.01
CA GLU A 17 -21.94 5.86 -13.61
C GLU A 17 -22.66 7.05 -12.98
N SER A 18 -23.81 7.45 -13.53
CA SER A 18 -24.63 8.55 -13.00
C SER A 18 -25.13 8.31 -11.57
N ILE A 19 -25.40 7.07 -11.20
CA ILE A 19 -25.78 6.68 -9.83
C ILE A 19 -24.55 6.64 -8.94
N TYR A 20 -23.44 6.13 -9.45
CA TYR A 20 -22.18 6.10 -8.71
C TYR A 20 -21.68 7.50 -8.35
N LEU A 21 -21.70 8.44 -9.28
CA LEU A 21 -21.30 9.82 -9.05
C LEU A 21 -22.26 10.59 -8.12
N LYS A 22 -23.55 10.23 -8.10
CA LYS A 22 -24.57 10.81 -7.22
C LYS A 22 -24.76 10.07 -5.88
N ARG A 23 -23.90 9.11 -5.58
CA ARG A 23 -24.00 8.28 -4.37
C ARG A 23 -24.04 9.11 -3.08
N ARG A 24 -23.34 10.25 -3.03
CA ARG A 24 -23.34 11.15 -1.88
C ARG A 24 -24.70 11.82 -1.70
N GLU A 25 -25.29 12.36 -2.77
CA GLU A 25 -26.65 12.93 -2.76
C GLU A 25 -27.71 11.87 -2.42
N PHE A 26 -27.52 10.64 -2.89
CA PHE A 26 -28.43 9.54 -2.58
C PHE A 26 -28.39 9.20 -1.09
N LEU A 27 -27.20 9.09 -0.51
CA LEU A 27 -27.04 8.80 0.93
C LEU A 27 -27.58 9.93 1.80
N GLU A 28 -27.43 11.19 1.40
CA GLU A 28 -28.00 12.35 2.08
C GLU A 28 -29.55 12.30 2.05
N LYS A 29 -30.15 11.97 0.90
CA LYS A 29 -31.62 11.87 0.75
C LYS A 29 -32.20 10.68 1.50
N VAL A 30 -31.54 9.54 1.48
CA VAL A 30 -31.95 8.33 2.22
C VAL A 30 -31.80 8.55 3.73
N GLY A 31 -30.73 9.21 4.16
CA GLY A 31 -30.50 9.57 5.56
C GLY A 31 -31.59 10.50 6.10
N LEU A 32 -31.99 11.52 5.32
CA LEU A 32 -33.08 12.45 5.68
C LEU A 32 -34.44 11.75 5.65
N GLY A 33 -34.69 10.86 4.68
CA GLY A 33 -35.95 10.09 4.60
C GLY A 33 -36.11 9.09 5.74
N GLY A 34 -35.00 8.42 6.14
CA GLY A 34 -34.98 7.48 7.26
C GLY A 34 -35.25 8.12 8.62
N VAL A 35 -34.77 9.34 8.82
CA VAL A 35 -35.01 10.11 10.05
C VAL A 35 -36.51 10.55 10.14
N GLY A 36 -37.13 10.88 9.00
CA GLY A 36 -38.54 11.24 8.95
C GLY A 36 -39.49 10.10 9.35
N VAL A 37 -39.17 8.86 8.95
CA VAL A 37 -40.00 7.69 9.27
C VAL A 37 -39.79 7.23 10.73
N ALA A 38 -38.55 7.33 11.26
CA ALA A 38 -38.27 7.00 12.65
C ALA A 38 -38.89 8.01 13.65
N ALA A 39 -38.99 9.27 13.27
CA ALA A 39 -39.59 10.30 14.14
C ALA A 39 -41.13 10.15 14.32
N LEU A 40 -41.79 9.45 13.40
CA LEU A 40 -43.25 9.19 13.49
C LEU A 40 -43.60 7.96 14.33
N ALA A 41 -42.63 7.11 14.67
CA ALA A 41 -42.87 5.85 15.37
C ALA A 41 -42.60 5.89 16.90
N VAL A 42 -42.04 6.98 17.43
CA VAL A 42 -41.74 7.07 18.88
C VAL A 42 -42.32 8.37 19.48
N GLY A 43 -43.53 8.26 19.92
CA GLY A 43 -44.17 9.27 20.79
C GLY A 43 -43.65 9.14 22.22
N SER A 44 -42.51 9.72 22.53
CA SER A 44 -42.07 10.17 23.86
C SER A 44 -40.64 10.72 23.85
N GLY A 45 -40.52 11.96 23.90
CA GLY A 45 -39.64 12.90 24.56
C GLY A 45 -38.13 12.59 24.78
N THR A 46 -37.36 12.29 23.71
CA THR A 46 -35.90 12.56 23.73
C THR A 46 -35.42 12.81 22.29
N PRO A 47 -34.67 13.88 22.02
CA PRO A 47 -34.23 14.17 20.65
C PRO A 47 -33.18 13.17 20.18
N MET A 48 -33.65 12.18 19.41
CA MET A 48 -32.79 11.16 18.78
C MET A 48 -31.99 11.72 17.56
N VAL A 49 -32.22 12.97 17.20
CA VAL A 49 -31.60 13.66 16.05
C VAL A 49 -30.09 13.82 16.19
N GLY A 50 -29.59 13.91 17.42
CA GLY A 50 -28.13 14.04 17.68
C GLY A 50 -27.32 12.75 17.47
N ARG A 51 -27.96 11.57 17.55
CA ARG A 51 -27.26 10.29 17.45
C ARG A 51 -27.08 9.77 16.03
N VAL A 52 -28.01 10.10 15.14
CA VAL A 52 -27.91 9.66 13.73
C VAL A 52 -26.92 10.54 12.97
N GLY A 53 -26.77 11.82 13.31
CA GLY A 53 -25.73 12.67 12.77
C GLY A 53 -24.30 12.21 13.13
N ALA A 54 -24.14 11.62 14.29
CA ALA A 54 -22.84 11.06 14.72
C ALA A 54 -22.43 9.77 13.97
N LEU A 55 -23.40 9.01 13.44
CA LEU A 55 -23.12 7.82 12.63
C LEU A 55 -22.61 8.17 11.21
N PHE A 56 -22.85 9.40 10.75
CA PHE A 56 -22.39 9.90 9.45
C PHE A 56 -21.39 11.07 9.57
N ALA A 57 -21.05 11.47 10.80
CA ALA A 57 -19.90 12.32 11.00
C ALA A 57 -18.68 11.50 10.51
N SER A 58 -18.17 11.84 9.34
CA SER A 58 -16.83 11.43 8.94
C SER A 58 -15.94 11.86 10.11
N GLU A 59 -15.47 10.89 10.90
CA GLU A 59 -14.40 11.15 11.84
C GLU A 59 -13.34 11.92 11.06
N LYS A 60 -13.03 13.13 11.53
CA LYS A 60 -11.94 13.91 10.96
C LYS A 60 -10.72 13.05 11.14
N GLN A 61 -10.37 12.31 10.09
CA GLN A 61 -9.27 11.37 10.15
C GLN A 61 -8.03 12.19 10.49
N ASP A 62 -7.43 11.92 11.61
CA ASP A 62 -6.21 12.58 12.05
C ASP A 62 -5.10 12.25 11.04
N ASP A 63 -4.54 13.29 10.41
CA ASP A 63 -3.44 13.19 9.47
C ASP A 63 -2.08 13.31 10.15
N ALA A 64 -2.03 13.35 11.48
CA ALA A 64 -0.79 13.33 12.22
C ALA A 64 -0.03 12.02 11.95
N PRO A 65 1.30 12.07 11.77
CA PRO A 65 2.10 10.86 11.64
C PRO A 65 1.97 9.97 12.88
N ASN A 66 1.85 8.67 12.66
CA ASN A 66 1.93 7.69 13.72
C ASN A 66 3.27 7.77 14.44
N SER A 67 3.37 7.24 15.65
CA SER A 67 4.65 7.23 16.36
C SER A 67 5.67 6.30 15.69
N TYR A 68 6.96 6.59 15.88
CA TYR A 68 8.03 5.71 15.40
C TYR A 68 7.86 4.27 15.91
N GLU A 69 7.45 4.13 17.17
CA GLU A 69 7.26 2.82 17.79
C GLU A 69 6.14 2.03 17.10
N GLU A 70 4.99 2.65 16.83
CA GLU A 70 3.88 1.99 16.12
C GLU A 70 4.33 1.52 14.72
N VAL A 71 4.99 2.39 13.96
CA VAL A 71 5.42 2.07 12.59
C VAL A 71 6.46 0.96 12.56
N THR A 72 7.35 0.88 13.55
CA THR A 72 8.43 -0.10 13.58
C THR A 72 8.10 -1.39 14.34
N SER A 73 6.95 -1.46 15.00
CA SER A 73 6.53 -2.66 15.75
C SER A 73 5.30 -3.36 15.17
N TYR A 74 4.68 -2.81 14.15
CA TYR A 74 3.48 -3.37 13.53
C TYR A 74 3.70 -3.51 12.02
N ASN A 75 4.10 -4.70 11.55
CA ASN A 75 4.61 -4.93 10.21
C ASN A 75 4.06 -6.21 9.58
N ASN A 76 4.13 -6.31 8.25
CA ASN A 76 3.68 -7.46 7.46
C ASN A 76 4.87 -8.15 6.75
N TYR A 77 6.00 -8.34 7.42
CA TYR A 77 7.15 -9.04 6.85
C TYR A 77 7.13 -10.51 7.26
N TYR A 78 6.41 -11.33 6.51
CA TYR A 78 6.26 -12.78 6.76
C TYR A 78 7.56 -13.55 6.71
N GLU A 79 8.62 -12.98 6.19
CA GLU A 79 9.98 -13.47 6.29
C GLU A 79 10.44 -13.67 7.74
N PHE A 80 9.84 -12.92 8.69
CA PHE A 80 10.19 -12.97 10.10
C PHE A 80 9.12 -13.63 10.98
N GLY A 81 7.92 -13.87 10.44
CA GLY A 81 6.80 -14.50 11.15
C GLY A 81 5.45 -13.97 10.69
N THR A 82 4.37 -14.50 11.25
CA THR A 82 3.00 -14.19 10.84
C THR A 82 2.33 -13.10 11.66
N ASP A 83 2.78 -12.90 12.89
CA ASP A 83 2.24 -11.87 13.77
C ASP A 83 2.87 -10.50 13.46
N LYS A 84 2.15 -9.43 13.76
CA LYS A 84 2.58 -8.07 13.40
C LYS A 84 3.84 -7.61 14.15
N GLU A 85 4.09 -8.17 15.31
CA GLU A 85 5.24 -7.90 16.16
C GLU A 85 6.47 -8.77 15.80
N ASP A 86 6.26 -9.87 15.08
CA ASP A 86 7.31 -10.82 14.71
C ASP A 86 8.49 -10.19 13.97
N PRO A 87 8.30 -9.28 12.99
CA PRO A 87 9.42 -8.65 12.30
C PRO A 87 10.36 -7.91 13.27
N LYS A 88 9.82 -7.17 14.22
CA LYS A 88 10.62 -6.48 15.23
C LYS A 88 11.34 -7.47 16.17
N ALA A 89 10.64 -8.52 16.59
CA ALA A 89 11.19 -9.51 17.51
C ALA A 89 12.27 -10.39 16.88
N ASN A 90 12.10 -10.76 15.60
CA ASN A 90 12.88 -11.81 14.95
C ASN A 90 13.94 -11.31 13.94
N SER A 91 13.97 -9.99 13.63
CA SER A 91 14.91 -9.43 12.64
C SER A 91 16.33 -9.21 13.16
N GLY A 92 16.61 -9.43 14.43
CA GLY A 92 17.93 -9.14 15.02
C GLY A 92 19.11 -9.85 14.38
N ALA A 93 18.89 -11.00 13.72
CA ALA A 93 19.93 -11.73 13.00
C ALA A 93 20.14 -11.23 11.56
N PHE A 94 19.21 -10.42 11.04
CA PHE A 94 19.24 -9.95 9.66
C PHE A 94 20.34 -8.91 9.45
N LYS A 95 21.13 -9.13 8.40
CA LYS A 95 22.25 -8.25 8.01
C LYS A 95 21.90 -7.46 6.75
N PRO A 96 21.47 -6.18 6.87
CA PRO A 96 21.09 -5.38 5.73
C PRO A 96 22.28 -4.94 4.86
N LYS A 97 23.51 -5.06 5.35
CA LYS A 97 24.73 -4.69 4.60
C LYS A 97 25.79 -5.79 4.64
N PRO A 98 26.57 -5.99 3.55
CA PRO A 98 26.44 -5.34 2.25
C PRO A 98 25.18 -5.83 1.50
N TRP A 99 24.59 -4.95 0.68
CA TRP A 99 23.40 -5.28 -0.11
C TRP A 99 23.67 -5.06 -1.59
N THR A 100 23.28 -6.02 -2.43
CA THR A 100 23.37 -5.94 -3.88
C THR A 100 21.99 -6.15 -4.48
N VAL A 101 21.60 -5.28 -5.40
CA VAL A 101 20.38 -5.38 -6.17
C VAL A 101 20.71 -5.91 -7.56
N LYS A 102 20.12 -7.03 -7.93
CA LYS A 102 20.18 -7.55 -9.28
C LYS A 102 19.06 -6.91 -10.12
N VAL A 103 19.44 -6.38 -11.28
CA VAL A 103 18.51 -5.84 -12.27
C VAL A 103 18.66 -6.64 -13.54
N ASP A 104 17.57 -7.22 -14.03
CA ASP A 104 17.57 -7.99 -15.28
C ASP A 104 16.23 -7.87 -16.04
N GLY A 105 16.04 -8.68 -17.08
CA GLY A 105 14.86 -8.66 -17.94
C GLY A 105 14.95 -7.64 -19.08
N PHE A 106 13.83 -7.01 -19.44
CA PHE A 106 13.73 -6.12 -20.57
C PHE A 106 14.30 -4.71 -20.28
N CYS A 107 15.60 -4.63 -20.00
CA CYS A 107 16.32 -3.37 -19.83
C CYS A 107 17.68 -3.44 -20.53
N LYS A 108 18.23 -2.28 -20.92
CA LYS A 108 19.54 -2.22 -21.59
C LYS A 108 20.72 -2.29 -20.62
N LYS A 109 20.53 -1.80 -19.39
CA LYS A 109 21.56 -1.71 -18.36
C LYS A 109 21.24 -2.63 -17.18
N GLY A 110 21.09 -3.92 -17.49
CA GLY A 110 20.99 -4.97 -16.48
C GLY A 110 22.34 -5.23 -15.79
N GLY A 111 22.32 -5.79 -14.58
CA GLY A 111 23.52 -6.12 -13.84
C GLY A 111 23.30 -6.17 -12.33
N ASN A 112 24.39 -6.34 -11.60
CA ASN A 112 24.42 -6.29 -10.15
C ASN A 112 24.89 -4.91 -9.68
N TYR A 113 24.10 -4.24 -8.87
CA TYR A 113 24.36 -2.90 -8.36
C TYR A 113 24.50 -2.92 -6.86
N ALA A 114 25.59 -2.37 -6.32
CA ALA A 114 25.65 -2.15 -4.88
C ALA A 114 24.58 -1.14 -4.45
N TYR A 115 23.91 -1.40 -3.35
CA TYR A 115 22.86 -0.51 -2.81
C TYR A 115 23.34 0.92 -2.65
N ASP A 116 24.53 1.11 -2.06
CA ASP A 116 25.08 2.44 -1.83
C ASP A 116 25.31 3.23 -3.13
N ASP A 117 25.66 2.55 -4.23
CA ASP A 117 25.86 3.19 -5.54
C ASP A 117 24.51 3.56 -6.20
N LEU A 118 23.47 2.78 -5.95
CA LEU A 118 22.12 3.13 -6.37
C LEU A 118 21.62 4.38 -5.64
N ILE A 119 21.80 4.44 -4.34
CA ILE A 119 21.31 5.56 -3.52
C ILE A 119 22.07 6.85 -3.82
N LYS A 120 23.41 6.81 -3.89
CA LYS A 120 24.24 7.98 -4.17
C LYS A 120 23.92 8.69 -5.49
N ALA A 121 23.39 7.96 -6.46
CA ALA A 121 23.07 8.51 -7.78
C ALA A 121 21.78 9.33 -7.81
N HIS A 122 21.02 9.36 -6.72
CA HIS A 122 19.69 9.96 -6.67
C HIS A 122 19.54 10.86 -5.44
N LYS A 123 18.63 11.83 -5.56
CA LYS A 123 18.20 12.66 -4.43
C LYS A 123 17.17 11.88 -3.62
N ILE A 124 17.41 11.74 -2.33
CA ILE A 124 16.41 11.22 -1.39
C ILE A 124 15.41 12.34 -1.09
N GLU A 125 14.13 11.99 -1.09
CA GLU A 125 13.02 12.89 -0.80
C GLU A 125 12.29 12.45 0.46
N ASP A 126 11.84 13.42 1.26
CA ASP A 126 10.93 13.16 2.38
C ASP A 126 9.49 13.18 1.87
N ARG A 127 8.75 12.12 2.16
CA ARG A 127 7.37 11.91 1.71
C ARG A 127 6.50 11.39 2.85
N THR A 128 5.52 12.16 3.28
CA THR A 128 4.53 11.67 4.25
C THR A 128 3.35 11.08 3.50
N TYR A 129 3.15 9.77 3.65
CA TYR A 129 2.06 9.04 3.02
C TYR A 129 1.12 8.43 4.04
N ARG A 130 -0.17 8.51 3.73
CA ARG A 130 -1.17 7.67 4.37
C ARG A 130 -1.16 6.30 3.69
N LEU A 131 -0.75 5.29 4.42
CA LEU A 131 -0.80 3.90 4.01
C LEU A 131 -2.12 3.28 4.48
N ARG A 132 -2.79 2.56 3.58
CA ARG A 132 -3.91 1.68 3.93
C ARG A 132 -3.57 0.26 3.53
N CYS A 133 -3.56 -0.63 4.51
CA CYS A 133 -3.35 -2.05 4.29
C CYS A 133 -4.65 -2.73 3.82
N VAL A 134 -4.53 -3.81 3.04
CA VAL A 134 -5.64 -4.69 2.68
C VAL A 134 -6.27 -5.33 3.91
N GLU A 135 -5.55 -5.46 5.00
CA GLU A 135 -6.00 -5.96 6.30
C GLU A 135 -6.82 -4.94 7.10
N ALA A 136 -7.28 -3.85 6.46
CA ALA A 136 -8.17 -2.82 7.01
C ALA A 136 -7.57 -1.87 8.05
N TRP A 137 -6.27 -1.87 8.30
CA TRP A 137 -5.60 -0.87 9.12
C TRP A 137 -4.91 0.22 8.28
N SER A 138 -4.61 1.35 8.88
CA SER A 138 -3.98 2.51 8.22
C SER A 138 -2.93 3.14 9.13
N MET A 139 -1.90 3.71 8.51
CA MET A 139 -0.89 4.52 9.18
C MET A 139 -0.56 5.75 8.33
N VAL A 140 -0.14 6.83 8.97
CA VAL A 140 0.49 7.99 8.33
C VAL A 140 1.97 7.94 8.65
N ILE A 141 2.79 7.76 7.61
CA ILE A 141 4.21 7.44 7.78
C ILE A 141 5.08 8.47 7.03
N PRO A 142 6.02 9.15 7.71
CA PRO A 142 7.01 10.01 7.07
C PRO A 142 8.18 9.18 6.53
N TRP A 143 8.07 8.82 5.27
CA TRP A 143 9.07 8.06 4.53
C TRP A 143 10.21 8.94 4.01
N GLN A 144 11.36 8.32 3.84
CA GLN A 144 12.43 8.80 2.98
C GLN A 144 12.63 7.84 1.82
N GLY A 145 12.78 8.35 0.62
CA GLY A 145 12.92 7.47 -0.54
C GLY A 145 13.32 8.20 -1.81
N ILE A 146 13.54 7.41 -2.84
CA ILE A 146 13.89 7.86 -4.18
C ILE A 146 12.68 7.62 -5.08
N PRO A 147 12.24 8.57 -5.93
CA PRO A 147 11.23 8.31 -6.94
C PRO A 147 11.62 7.08 -7.77
N LEU A 148 10.78 6.04 -7.75
CA LEU A 148 11.10 4.76 -8.40
C LEU A 148 11.32 4.93 -9.90
N GLY A 149 10.52 5.78 -10.55
CA GLY A 149 10.67 6.07 -11.97
C GLY A 149 12.04 6.66 -12.33
N ALA A 150 12.62 7.52 -11.47
CA ALA A 150 13.95 8.07 -11.68
C ALA A 150 15.05 6.98 -11.57
N MET A 151 14.89 6.04 -10.65
CA MET A 151 15.80 4.89 -10.53
C MET A 151 15.68 3.96 -11.73
N LEU A 152 14.46 3.62 -12.15
CA LEU A 152 14.22 2.73 -13.29
C LEU A 152 14.73 3.32 -14.61
N ALA A 153 14.60 4.63 -14.81
CA ALA A 153 15.11 5.30 -16.02
C ALA A 153 16.61 5.09 -16.23
N ARG A 154 17.39 4.93 -15.16
CA ARG A 154 18.84 4.62 -15.21
C ARG A 154 19.12 3.29 -15.90
N PHE A 155 18.22 2.32 -15.78
CA PHE A 155 18.38 0.98 -16.35
C PHE A 155 17.89 0.89 -17.80
N GLU A 156 17.33 1.96 -18.34
CA GLU A 156 16.83 2.04 -19.71
C GLU A 156 15.85 0.89 -20.05
N PRO A 157 14.68 0.83 -19.38
CA PRO A 157 13.69 -0.20 -19.69
C PRO A 157 13.24 -0.11 -21.13
N GLN A 158 13.10 -1.27 -21.78
CA GLN A 158 12.66 -1.35 -23.18
C GLN A 158 11.13 -1.13 -23.28
N PRO A 159 10.60 -0.70 -24.41
CA PRO A 159 9.14 -0.54 -24.59
C PRO A 159 8.32 -1.83 -24.44
N SER A 160 8.98 -2.98 -24.53
CA SER A 160 8.40 -4.30 -24.28
C SER A 160 8.22 -4.61 -22.80
N ALA A 161 8.92 -3.91 -21.89
CA ALA A 161 8.74 -4.04 -20.47
C ALA A 161 7.40 -3.45 -20.04
N LYS A 162 6.45 -4.30 -19.66
CA LYS A 162 5.10 -3.88 -19.24
C LYS A 162 4.94 -3.85 -17.73
N TYR A 163 5.80 -4.58 -17.03
CA TYR A 163 5.77 -4.76 -15.58
C TYR A 163 7.17 -4.65 -15.00
N VAL A 164 7.23 -4.29 -13.73
CA VAL A 164 8.44 -4.38 -12.89
C VAL A 164 8.15 -5.41 -11.82
N ALA A 165 8.95 -6.46 -11.75
CA ALA A 165 8.89 -7.47 -10.70
C ALA A 165 9.95 -7.17 -9.64
N PHE A 166 9.58 -7.34 -8.38
CA PHE A 166 10.46 -7.22 -7.22
C PHE A 166 10.50 -8.56 -6.51
N GLU A 167 11.67 -9.07 -6.29
CA GLU A 167 11.88 -10.32 -5.58
C GLU A 167 12.68 -10.04 -4.31
N THR A 168 12.21 -10.56 -3.18
CA THR A 168 12.88 -10.41 -1.89
C THR A 168 14.11 -11.32 -1.79
N VAL A 169 15.02 -10.97 -0.89
CA VAL A 169 16.19 -11.80 -0.65
C VAL A 169 15.79 -13.11 0.02
N MET A 170 16.45 -14.21 -0.40
CA MET A 170 16.26 -15.53 0.19
C MET A 170 17.39 -15.84 1.17
N ARG A 171 17.15 -15.69 2.48
CA ARG A 171 18.13 -15.92 3.57
C ARG A 171 17.48 -16.62 4.76
N PRO A 172 17.10 -17.90 4.66
CA PRO A 172 16.35 -18.60 5.71
C PRO A 172 17.09 -18.68 7.06
N ALA A 173 18.41 -18.50 7.07
CA ALA A 173 19.20 -18.44 8.30
C ALA A 173 18.98 -17.14 9.10
N GLU A 174 18.69 -16.04 8.40
CA GLU A 174 18.44 -14.72 8.97
C GLU A 174 16.95 -14.37 9.04
N MET A 175 16.13 -15.05 8.23
CA MET A 175 14.70 -14.83 8.04
C MET A 175 13.93 -16.11 8.33
N PRO A 176 13.57 -16.37 9.59
CA PRO A 176 13.01 -17.67 10.01
C PRO A 176 11.67 -18.02 9.34
N GLY A 177 10.86 -17.02 8.98
CA GLY A 177 9.58 -17.23 8.27
C GLY A 177 9.75 -17.86 6.89
N GLN A 178 10.91 -17.68 6.23
CA GLN A 178 11.20 -18.31 4.94
C GLN A 178 11.37 -19.83 5.01
N ARG A 179 11.49 -20.41 6.21
CA ARG A 179 11.46 -21.86 6.42
C ARG A 179 10.07 -22.42 6.59
N MET A 180 9.08 -21.54 6.75
CA MET A 180 7.68 -21.91 6.92
C MET A 180 7.00 -21.95 5.53
N GLY A 181 6.21 -22.97 5.27
CA GLY A 181 5.49 -23.15 4.00
C GLY A 181 4.23 -22.27 3.86
N ILE A 182 4.25 -21.05 4.41
CA ILE A 182 3.10 -20.14 4.43
C ILE A 182 2.93 -19.45 3.07
N LEU A 183 4.05 -19.07 2.45
CA LEU A 183 4.10 -18.43 1.15
C LEU A 183 5.10 -19.14 0.24
N PRO A 184 4.94 -19.04 -1.09
CA PRO A 184 6.02 -19.41 -2.01
C PRO A 184 7.17 -18.41 -1.86
N TRP A 185 8.35 -18.91 -1.46
CA TRP A 185 9.56 -18.12 -1.30
C TRP A 185 10.50 -18.25 -2.49
N PRO A 186 11.26 -17.22 -2.85
CA PRO A 186 11.24 -15.86 -2.32
C PRO A 186 9.93 -15.14 -2.67
N TYR A 187 9.52 -14.18 -1.82
CA TYR A 187 8.33 -13.39 -2.07
C TYR A 187 8.52 -12.47 -3.28
N VAL A 188 7.49 -12.36 -4.12
CA VAL A 188 7.51 -11.57 -5.35
C VAL A 188 6.33 -10.62 -5.37
N GLU A 189 6.61 -9.36 -5.68
CA GLU A 189 5.61 -8.32 -5.94
C GLU A 189 5.81 -7.75 -7.35
N GLY A 190 4.75 -7.14 -7.89
CA GLY A 190 4.78 -6.56 -9.22
C GLY A 190 4.02 -5.25 -9.32
N LEU A 191 4.58 -4.34 -10.11
CA LEU A 191 3.91 -3.12 -10.53
C LEU A 191 3.78 -3.11 -12.06
N ARG A 192 2.70 -2.57 -12.58
CA ARG A 192 2.66 -2.18 -13.99
C ARG A 192 3.66 -1.05 -14.21
N MET A 193 4.17 -0.92 -15.43
CA MET A 193 5.19 0.10 -15.72
C MET A 193 4.68 1.52 -15.45
N ASP A 194 3.40 1.81 -15.73
CA ASP A 194 2.80 3.12 -15.44
C ASP A 194 2.68 3.40 -13.92
N GLU A 195 2.44 2.37 -13.11
CA GLU A 195 2.46 2.46 -11.63
C GLU A 195 3.88 2.66 -11.10
N ALA A 196 4.85 1.90 -11.64
CA ALA A 196 6.25 2.01 -11.25
C ALA A 196 6.86 3.38 -11.60
N MET A 197 6.43 3.98 -12.73
CA MET A 197 6.88 5.30 -13.18
C MET A 197 6.08 6.45 -12.57
N HIS A 198 5.03 6.16 -11.79
CA HIS A 198 4.19 7.19 -11.20
C HIS A 198 4.97 8.06 -10.19
N PRO A 199 4.78 9.39 -10.18
CA PRO A 199 5.53 10.29 -9.30
C PRO A 199 5.39 10.02 -7.80
N LEU A 200 4.29 9.36 -7.38
CA LEU A 200 4.06 8.99 -5.99
C LEU A 200 4.75 7.68 -5.59
N THR A 201 5.23 6.88 -6.54
CA THR A 201 5.90 5.62 -6.24
C THR A 201 7.35 5.87 -5.88
N ILE A 202 7.75 5.40 -4.71
CA ILE A 202 9.12 5.56 -4.20
C ILE A 202 9.76 4.22 -3.86
N MET A 203 11.07 4.15 -4.02
CA MET A 203 11.91 3.17 -3.35
C MET A 203 12.22 3.72 -1.96
N ALA A 204 11.58 3.17 -0.94
CA ALA A 204 11.78 3.60 0.44
C ALA A 204 13.20 3.24 0.91
N THR A 205 13.88 4.19 1.51
CA THR A 205 15.24 4.04 2.04
C THR A 205 15.34 4.39 3.51
N GLY A 206 14.31 5.04 4.06
CA GLY A 206 14.27 5.48 5.44
C GLY A 206 12.86 5.81 5.91
N VAL A 207 12.74 5.98 7.20
CA VAL A 207 11.52 6.39 7.91
C VAL A 207 11.91 7.23 9.13
N TYR A 208 11.21 8.33 9.38
CA TYR A 208 11.52 9.28 10.47
C TYR A 208 12.97 9.78 10.47
N GLY A 209 13.57 10.02 9.30
CA GLY A 209 14.96 10.46 9.18
C GLY A 209 16.01 9.40 9.50
N LYS A 210 15.61 8.14 9.69
CA LYS A 210 16.50 7.01 9.94
C LYS A 210 16.48 6.04 8.76
N PRO A 211 17.62 5.42 8.39
CA PRO A 211 17.63 4.41 7.35
C PRO A 211 16.75 3.21 7.75
N LEU A 212 16.13 2.58 6.76
CA LEU A 212 15.50 1.27 6.94
C LEU A 212 16.58 0.22 7.20
N PRO A 213 16.28 -0.82 7.99
CA PRO A 213 17.18 -1.94 8.23
C PRO A 213 17.42 -2.78 6.99
#